data_74977bc1f09ce54cbdb9c3c17742c0a1
#
_entry.id   74977bc1f09ce54cbdb9c3c17742c0a1
#
_cell.length_a   1.000
_cell.length_b   1.000
_cell.length_c   1.000
_cell.angle_alpha   90.00
_cell.angle_beta   90.00
_cell.angle_gamma   90.00
#
_symmetry.space_group_name_H-M   'P 1'
#
loop_
_entity.id
_entity.type
_entity.pdbx_description
1 polymer ?
#
loop_
_entity_poly.entity_id
_entity_poly.type
_entity_poly.pdbx_seq_one_letter_code
_entity_poly.pdbx_strand_id
1 'polypeptide(L)'
;MLNNIGEACTACRACEQICPNSAIIFEKDEYGNIYPQVLEDKCTWCGLCNSVCHVQNTVSLHTITKYYAGFSNDEDRKNSASGGICAAIYQLSLIHI
;
A
#
# COMPACT_ATOMS: atom_id res chain seq x y z
N MET A 1 17.79 5.65 -4.17
CA MET A 1 16.95 6.79 -3.79
C MET A 1 15.62 6.72 -4.50
N LEU A 2 14.58 7.29 -3.91
CA LEU A 2 13.25 7.45 -4.53
C LEU A 2 13.26 8.35 -5.79
N ASN A 3 14.42 8.63 -6.35
CA ASN A 3 14.57 9.45 -7.54
C ASN A 3 13.91 8.73 -8.72
N ASN A 4 12.87 9.33 -9.25
CA ASN A 4 12.15 8.95 -10.47
C ASN A 4 10.94 7.99 -10.29
N ILE A 5 10.31 7.92 -9.13
CA ILE A 5 9.00 7.24 -9.05
C ILE A 5 7.94 8.04 -9.83
N GLY A 6 8.05 9.38 -9.85
CA GLY A 6 7.18 10.25 -10.63
C GLY A 6 5.70 9.89 -10.53
N GLU A 7 5.03 9.87 -11.67
CA GLU A 7 3.60 9.57 -11.79
C GLU A 7 3.20 8.15 -11.36
N ALA A 8 4.16 7.22 -11.25
CA ALA A 8 3.89 5.86 -10.77
C ALA A 8 3.71 5.78 -9.25
N CYS A 9 3.99 6.86 -8.50
CA CYS A 9 3.83 6.90 -7.07
C CYS A 9 2.36 6.79 -6.67
N THR A 10 2.05 5.83 -5.79
CA THR A 10 0.69 5.63 -5.25
C THR A 10 0.44 6.38 -3.94
N ALA A 11 1.35 7.25 -3.52
CA ALA A 11 1.28 8.05 -2.29
C ALA A 11 1.04 7.22 -1.01
N CYS A 12 1.50 5.97 -0.97
CA CYS A 12 1.31 5.07 0.17
C CYS A 12 2.09 5.46 1.44
N ARG A 13 3.03 6.41 1.35
CA ARG A 13 3.87 6.97 2.43
C ARG A 13 4.77 5.96 3.16
N ALA A 14 4.92 4.74 2.67
CA ALA A 14 5.80 3.75 3.29
C ALA A 14 7.26 4.24 3.37
N CYS A 15 7.74 4.95 2.36
CA CYS A 15 9.07 5.54 2.32
C CYS A 15 9.28 6.64 3.38
N GLU A 16 8.25 7.44 3.68
CA GLU A 16 8.28 8.45 4.73
C GLU A 16 8.39 7.77 6.11
N GLN A 17 7.57 6.74 6.34
CA GLN A 17 7.54 6.02 7.62
C GLN A 17 8.83 5.26 7.93
N ILE A 18 9.48 4.68 6.92
CA ILE A 18 10.72 3.92 7.12
C ILE A 18 11.96 4.82 7.29
N CYS A 19 11.88 6.10 6.96
CA CYS A 19 13.03 6.99 6.96
C CYS A 19 13.45 7.37 8.38
N PRO A 20 14.61 6.93 8.88
CA PRO A 20 15.04 7.19 10.26
C PRO A 20 15.38 8.68 10.50
N ASN A 21 15.65 9.43 9.43
CA ASN A 21 16.03 10.83 9.50
C ASN A 21 14.89 11.79 9.16
N SER A 22 13.67 11.28 8.93
CA SER A 22 12.55 12.09 8.47
C SER A 22 12.91 12.99 7.27
N ALA A 23 13.68 12.42 6.35
CA ALA A 23 14.19 13.11 5.17
C ALA A 23 13.24 13.07 3.97
N ILE A 24 12.03 12.50 4.13
CA ILE A 24 11.04 12.42 3.07
C ILE A 24 9.79 13.15 3.50
N ILE A 25 9.36 14.08 2.66
CA ILE A 25 8.10 14.82 2.82
C ILE A 25 7.23 14.59 1.58
N PHE A 26 5.94 14.81 1.71
CA PHE A 26 5.01 14.73 0.58
C PHE A 26 4.47 16.12 0.25
N GLU A 27 4.66 16.54 -0.98
CA GLU A 27 4.17 17.82 -1.50
C GLU A 27 3.08 17.59 -2.54
N LYS A 28 2.17 18.57 -2.64
CA LYS A 28 1.10 18.57 -3.64
C LYS A 28 1.55 19.31 -4.89
N ASP A 29 1.20 18.77 -6.05
CA ASP A 29 1.30 19.48 -7.31
C ASP A 29 0.08 20.41 -7.53
N GLU A 30 0.06 21.11 -8.67
CA GLU A 30 -1.03 22.01 -9.05
C GLU A 30 -2.38 21.31 -9.26
N TYR A 31 -2.38 20.00 -9.49
CA TYR A 31 -3.58 19.16 -9.67
C TYR A 31 -4.04 18.49 -8.37
N GLY A 32 -3.29 18.66 -7.29
CA GLY A 32 -3.60 18.06 -5.99
C GLY A 32 -3.02 16.66 -5.77
N ASN A 33 -2.26 16.11 -6.72
CA ASN A 33 -1.54 14.86 -6.52
C ASN A 33 -0.39 15.08 -5.52
N ILE A 34 -0.09 14.05 -4.73
CA ILE A 34 0.96 14.11 -3.73
C ILE A 34 2.13 13.21 -4.11
N TYR A 35 3.34 13.78 -4.05
CA TYR A 35 4.58 13.08 -4.41
C TYR A 35 5.63 13.22 -3.31
N PRO A 36 6.48 12.20 -3.12
CA PRO A 36 7.57 12.26 -2.15
C PRO A 36 8.69 13.17 -2.65
N GLN A 37 9.15 14.05 -1.77
CA GLN A 37 10.35 14.88 -1.93
C GLN A 37 11.40 14.46 -0.92
N VAL A 38 12.64 14.33 -1.36
CA VAL A 38 13.77 13.97 -0.49
C VAL A 38 14.50 15.24 -0.07
N LEU A 39 14.58 15.48 1.23
CA LEU A 39 15.39 16.56 1.82
C LEU A 39 16.84 16.10 1.85
N GLU A 40 17.65 16.62 0.94
CA GLU A 40 19.05 16.18 0.75
C GLU A 40 19.92 16.45 1.97
N ASP A 41 19.64 17.53 2.71
CA ASP A 41 20.31 17.92 3.94
C ASP A 41 20.13 16.91 5.09
N LYS A 42 19.04 16.14 5.08
CA LYS A 42 18.71 15.13 6.08
C LYS A 42 18.97 13.71 5.60
N CYS A 43 19.10 13.50 4.31
CA CYS A 43 19.22 12.19 3.71
C CYS A 43 20.62 11.60 3.89
N THR A 44 20.72 10.44 4.53
CA THR A 44 21.99 9.69 4.70
C THR A 44 22.24 8.65 3.60
N TRP A 45 21.44 8.64 2.55
CA TRP A 45 21.58 7.74 1.41
C TRP A 45 21.51 6.24 1.75
N CYS A 46 20.86 5.87 2.85
CA CYS A 46 20.79 4.48 3.36
C CYS A 46 20.01 3.51 2.47
N GLY A 47 19.17 3.99 1.54
CA GLY A 47 18.42 3.15 0.60
C GLY A 47 17.16 2.49 1.15
N LEU A 48 16.81 2.65 2.42
CA LEU A 48 15.63 2.02 3.03
C LEU A 48 14.32 2.39 2.33
N CYS A 49 14.17 3.66 1.93
CA CYS A 49 13.01 4.12 1.20
C CYS A 49 12.80 3.38 -0.15
N ASN A 50 13.91 3.01 -0.78
CA ASN A 50 13.90 2.26 -2.02
C ASN A 50 13.48 0.81 -1.79
N SER A 51 13.98 0.18 -0.73
CA SER A 51 13.69 -1.22 -0.41
C SER A 51 12.22 -1.46 -0.05
N VAL A 52 11.54 -0.47 0.53
CA VAL A 52 10.12 -0.60 0.93
C VAL A 52 9.14 -0.21 -0.17
N CYS A 53 9.60 0.45 -1.22
CA CYS A 53 8.73 0.94 -2.29
C CYS A 53 8.25 -0.20 -3.19
N HIS A 54 6.94 -0.47 -3.19
CA HIS A 54 6.35 -1.52 -4.02
C HIS A 54 6.36 -1.19 -5.53
N VAL A 55 6.51 0.08 -5.90
CA VAL A 55 6.65 0.48 -7.32
C VAL A 55 8.05 0.13 -7.84
N GLN A 56 9.08 0.27 -7.01
CA GLN A 56 10.46 -0.06 -7.38
C GLN A 56 10.80 -1.54 -7.17
N ASN A 57 10.10 -2.20 -6.25
CA ASN A 57 10.29 -3.61 -5.95
C ASN A 57 9.05 -4.39 -6.38
N THR A 58 9.03 -4.87 -7.61
CA THR A 58 7.94 -5.71 -8.11
C THR A 58 7.96 -7.06 -7.40
N VAL A 59 6.84 -7.40 -6.79
CA VAL A 59 6.65 -8.73 -6.19
C VAL A 59 6.40 -9.74 -7.30
N SER A 60 7.13 -10.85 -7.28
CA SER A 60 6.83 -11.98 -8.16
C SER A 60 5.44 -12.53 -7.83
N LEU A 61 4.54 -12.47 -8.80
CA LEU A 61 3.20 -13.03 -8.65
C LEU A 61 3.27 -14.56 -8.76
N HIS A 62 2.66 -15.23 -7.80
CA HIS A 62 2.49 -16.69 -7.86
C HIS A 62 1.44 -17.06 -8.90
N THR A 63 1.64 -18.21 -9.54
CA THR A 63 0.62 -18.77 -10.44
C THR A 63 -0.64 -19.09 -9.63
N ILE A 64 -1.80 -18.64 -10.13
CA ILE A 64 -3.08 -18.96 -9.50
C ILE A 64 -3.33 -20.46 -9.67
N THR A 65 -3.47 -21.16 -8.55
CA THR A 65 -3.71 -22.61 -8.55
C THR A 65 -5.18 -22.97 -8.65
N LYS A 66 -6.08 -22.10 -8.17
CA LYS A 66 -7.51 -22.37 -8.16
C LYS A 66 -8.33 -21.08 -8.05
N TYR A 67 -9.48 -21.05 -8.70
CA TYR A 67 -10.44 -19.95 -8.63
C TYR A 67 -11.67 -20.41 -7.84
N TYR A 68 -12.24 -19.50 -7.06
CA TYR A 68 -13.47 -19.72 -6.32
C TYR A 68 -14.44 -18.56 -6.59
N ALA A 69 -15.70 -18.88 -6.73
CA ALA A 69 -16.80 -17.93 -6.70
C ALA A 69 -17.75 -18.33 -5.57
N GLY A 70 -18.21 -17.35 -4.81
CA GLY A 70 -19.04 -17.63 -3.64
C GLY A 70 -19.69 -16.37 -3.06
N PHE A 71 -20.53 -16.59 -2.09
CA PHE A 71 -21.18 -15.53 -1.30
C PHE A 71 -21.37 -16.04 0.14
N SER A 72 -21.49 -15.10 1.08
CA SER A 72 -21.78 -15.42 2.47
C SER A 72 -23.26 -15.79 2.67
N ASN A 73 -23.62 -16.19 3.90
CA ASN A 73 -25.01 -16.43 4.27
C ASN A 73 -25.87 -15.18 4.08
N ASP A 74 -27.21 -15.35 4.07
CA ASP A 74 -28.15 -14.27 3.75
C ASP A 74 -28.14 -13.13 4.77
N GLU A 75 -27.86 -13.40 6.03
CA GLU A 75 -27.82 -12.39 7.09
C GLU A 75 -26.62 -11.47 6.93
N ASP A 76 -25.44 -12.03 6.77
CA ASP A 76 -24.21 -11.27 6.57
C ASP A 76 -24.24 -10.52 5.23
N ARG A 77 -24.78 -11.13 4.18
CA ARG A 77 -24.88 -10.54 2.86
C ARG A 77 -25.78 -9.31 2.80
N LYS A 78 -26.89 -9.29 3.53
CA LYS A 78 -27.81 -8.13 3.60
C LYS A 78 -27.13 -6.87 4.16
N ASN A 79 -26.18 -7.06 5.06
CA ASN A 79 -25.49 -6.00 5.76
C ASN A 79 -24.09 -5.68 5.18
N SER A 80 -23.73 -6.29 4.07
CA SER A 80 -22.42 -6.19 3.46
C SER A 80 -22.48 -5.68 2.02
N ALA A 81 -21.38 -5.15 1.54
CA ALA A 81 -21.23 -4.84 0.12
C ALA A 81 -21.04 -6.13 -0.69
N SER A 82 -21.67 -6.20 -1.87
CA SER A 82 -21.56 -7.33 -2.79
C SER A 82 -21.98 -8.67 -2.15
N GLY A 83 -21.21 -9.75 -2.34
CA GLY A 83 -21.50 -11.08 -1.83
C GLY A 83 -21.22 -11.32 -0.34
N GLY A 84 -20.67 -10.34 0.39
CA GLY A 84 -20.39 -10.43 1.83
C GLY A 84 -19.15 -11.24 2.22
N ILE A 85 -18.40 -11.77 1.27
CA ILE A 85 -17.21 -12.61 1.56
C ILE A 85 -16.13 -11.81 2.30
N CYS A 86 -15.88 -10.54 1.94
CA CYS A 86 -14.91 -9.69 2.64
C CYS A 86 -15.28 -9.49 4.10
N ALA A 87 -16.56 -9.26 4.40
CA ALA A 87 -17.05 -9.14 5.78
C ALA A 87 -16.88 -10.44 6.56
N ALA A 88 -17.16 -11.58 5.97
CA ALA A 88 -16.97 -12.90 6.58
C ALA A 88 -15.48 -13.17 6.90
N ILE A 89 -14.57 -12.86 5.98
CA ILE A 89 -13.12 -13.01 6.20
C ILE A 89 -12.66 -12.08 7.32
N TYR A 90 -13.14 -10.85 7.34
CA TYR A 90 -12.79 -9.87 8.38
C TYR A 90 -13.23 -10.36 9.76
N GLN A 91 -14.47 -10.84 9.91
CA GLN A 91 -14.97 -11.42 11.15
C GLN A 91 -14.13 -12.61 11.61
N LEU A 92 -13.79 -13.53 10.70
CA LEU A 92 -12.91 -14.66 11.02
C LEU A 92 -11.54 -14.19 11.49
N SER A 93 -10.96 -13.16 10.90
CA SER A 93 -9.66 -12.63 11.31
C SER A 93 -9.70 -12.06 12.73
N LEU A 94 -10.80 -11.42 13.14
CA LEU A 94 -10.97 -10.90 14.50
C LEU A 94 -11.04 -12.00 15.56
N ILE A 95 -11.54 -13.18 15.23
CA ILE A 95 -11.61 -14.32 16.16
C ILE A 95 -10.20 -14.86 16.45
N HIS A 96 -9.26 -14.71 15.53
CA HIS A 96 -7.89 -15.21 15.64
C HIS A 96 -6.88 -14.19 16.17
N ILE A 97 -7.30 -12.98 16.39
CA ILE A 97 -6.50 -11.93 17.04
C ILE A 97 -6.67 -12.01 18.55
#